data_7cc2fae41db611d1008f618d8c2f0bb8
#
_entry.id   7cc2fae41db611d1008f618d8c2f0bb8
#
_cell.length_a   1.000
_cell.length_b   1.000
_cell.length_c   1.000
_cell.angle_alpha   90.00
_cell.angle_beta   90.00
_cell.angle_gamma   90.00
#
_symmetry.space_group_name_H-M   'P 1'
#
loop_
_entity.id
_entity.type
_entity.pdbx_description
1 polymer ?
#
loop_
_entity_poly.entity_id
_entity_poly.type
_entity_poly.pdbx_seq_one_letter_code
_entity_poly.pdbx_strand_id
1 'polypeptide(L)'
;MRTFKNYITEQKASDVLKNWRHDDAKEYAERLIKTFREPDEVTETTLSWNSIEPPFDRVWVIDESIPHDFPAAHRDYVYSSMKIQVPTELLDILGHASGSIIYDGLKMEVTARCGTLYANAATLGFVKDLVDGKIKPNKEQ
;
A
#
# COMPACT_ATOMS: atom_id res chain seq x y z
N MET A 1 -16.87 31.00 -8.57
CA MET A 1 -17.24 29.65 -9.05
C MET A 1 -16.17 28.64 -8.65
N ARG A 2 -16.57 27.54 -8.07
CA ARG A 2 -15.61 26.50 -7.67
C ARG A 2 -15.23 25.64 -8.85
N THR A 3 -13.96 25.32 -8.96
CA THR A 3 -13.48 24.39 -9.97
C THR A 3 -13.76 22.95 -9.53
N PHE A 4 -13.74 22.01 -10.46
CA PHE A 4 -13.89 20.59 -10.17
C PHE A 4 -12.85 20.12 -9.13
N LYS A 5 -11.64 20.62 -9.22
CA LYS A 5 -10.57 20.31 -8.28
C LYS A 5 -10.95 20.71 -6.85
N ASN A 6 -11.60 21.86 -6.67
CA ASN A 6 -12.00 22.33 -5.34
C ASN A 6 -13.07 21.43 -4.75
N TYR A 7 -13.97 20.90 -5.55
CA TYR A 7 -14.95 19.94 -5.04
C TYR A 7 -14.30 18.69 -4.48
N ILE A 8 -13.31 18.16 -5.18
CA ILE A 8 -12.61 16.96 -4.74
C ILE A 8 -11.84 17.22 -3.43
N THR A 9 -11.19 18.39 -3.33
CA THR A 9 -10.36 18.71 -2.16
C THR A 9 -11.15 19.18 -0.96
N GLU A 10 -12.45 19.47 -1.10
CA GLU A 10 -13.28 19.89 0.02
C GLU A 10 -13.64 18.76 0.98
N GLN A 11 -13.61 17.51 0.52
CA GLN A 11 -13.92 16.38 1.36
C GLN A 11 -12.76 16.14 2.32
N LYS A 12 -13.02 16.30 3.62
CA LYS A 12 -12.00 16.14 4.64
C LYS A 12 -11.91 14.72 5.13
N ALA A 13 -10.70 14.28 5.43
CA ALA A 13 -10.47 12.95 5.95
C ALA A 13 -11.26 12.69 7.24
N SER A 14 -11.30 13.64 8.16
CA SER A 14 -12.03 13.49 9.40
C SER A 14 -13.53 13.25 9.19
N ASP A 15 -14.11 13.83 8.14
CA ASP A 15 -15.52 13.68 7.84
C ASP A 15 -15.83 12.29 7.29
N VAL A 16 -14.99 11.76 6.39
CA VAL A 16 -15.24 10.42 5.85
C VAL A 16 -14.92 9.34 6.86
N LEU A 17 -13.91 9.53 7.69
CA LEU A 17 -13.53 8.53 8.71
C LEU A 17 -14.62 8.28 9.72
N LYS A 18 -15.47 9.25 10.00
CA LYS A 18 -16.62 9.06 10.90
C LYS A 18 -17.56 7.96 10.42
N ASN A 19 -17.60 7.73 9.12
CA ASN A 19 -18.52 6.77 8.49
C ASN A 19 -17.86 5.45 8.14
N TRP A 20 -16.55 5.30 8.40
CA TRP A 20 -15.85 4.05 8.12
C TRP A 20 -16.38 2.93 9.03
N ARG A 21 -16.51 1.75 8.45
CA ARG A 21 -17.08 0.58 9.13
C ARG A 21 -16.06 -0.29 9.83
N HIS A 22 -14.78 -0.20 9.44
CA HIS A 22 -13.72 -1.05 9.96
C HIS A 22 -12.82 -0.26 10.90
N ASP A 23 -12.92 -0.53 12.19
CA ASP A 23 -12.22 0.23 13.22
C ASP A 23 -10.70 0.14 13.10
N ASP A 24 -10.17 -1.01 12.71
CA ASP A 24 -8.73 -1.20 12.52
C ASP A 24 -8.20 -0.32 11.38
N ALA A 25 -8.89 -0.31 10.25
CA ALA A 25 -8.51 0.55 9.11
C ALA A 25 -8.63 2.02 9.49
N LYS A 26 -9.70 2.39 10.16
CA LYS A 26 -9.93 3.77 10.60
C LYS A 26 -8.83 4.24 11.54
N GLU A 27 -8.51 3.45 12.53
CA GLU A 27 -7.46 3.77 13.51
C GLU A 27 -6.10 3.95 12.82
N TYR A 28 -5.80 3.06 11.88
CA TYR A 28 -4.54 3.15 11.14
C TYR A 28 -4.49 4.39 10.27
N ALA A 29 -5.60 4.72 9.58
CA ALA A 29 -5.68 5.93 8.77
C ALA A 29 -5.47 7.19 9.62
N GLU A 30 -6.06 7.24 10.80
CA GLU A 30 -5.85 8.36 11.74
C GLU A 30 -4.40 8.48 12.14
N ARG A 31 -3.73 7.35 12.37
CA ARG A 31 -2.31 7.31 12.70
C ARG A 31 -1.45 7.85 11.56
N LEU A 32 -1.77 7.50 10.31
CA LEU A 32 -1.03 8.00 9.15
C LEU A 32 -1.21 9.49 8.94
N ILE A 33 -2.39 10.02 9.22
CA ILE A 33 -2.61 11.47 9.15
C ILE A 33 -1.66 12.20 10.12
N LYS A 34 -1.54 11.67 11.33
CA LYS A 34 -0.64 12.26 12.34
C LYS A 34 0.84 12.09 11.99
N THR A 35 1.18 10.97 11.37
CA THR A 35 2.57 10.66 11.05
C THR A 35 3.06 11.42 9.82
N PHE A 36 2.23 11.51 8.79
CA PHE A 36 2.63 12.15 7.53
C PHE A 36 2.07 13.56 7.40
N ARG A 37 0.79 13.65 7.13
CA ARG A 37 0.04 14.89 6.86
C ARG A 37 -1.38 14.51 6.48
N GLU A 38 -2.20 15.50 6.17
CA GLU A 38 -3.50 15.22 5.58
C GLU A 38 -3.33 14.50 4.24
N PRO A 39 -4.21 13.58 3.90
CA PRO A 39 -4.08 12.84 2.64
C PRO A 39 -4.22 13.75 1.43
N ASP A 40 -3.54 13.35 0.34
CA ASP A 40 -3.62 14.06 -0.93
C ASP A 40 -4.94 13.83 -1.65
N GLU A 41 -5.53 12.65 -1.46
CA GLU A 41 -6.81 12.30 -2.04
C GLU A 41 -7.70 11.67 -0.98
N VAL A 42 -8.97 12.06 -0.98
CA VAL A 42 -9.97 11.56 -0.03
C VAL A 42 -11.22 11.15 -0.80
N THR A 43 -11.65 9.91 -0.61
CA THR A 43 -12.96 9.43 -1.07
C THR A 43 -13.71 8.92 0.15
N GLU A 44 -14.95 8.47 -0.05
CA GLU A 44 -15.75 7.95 1.06
C GLU A 44 -15.10 6.74 1.74
N THR A 45 -14.32 5.96 1.02
CA THR A 45 -13.77 4.70 1.50
C THR A 45 -12.24 4.62 1.45
N THR A 46 -11.56 5.66 0.95
CA THR A 46 -10.11 5.60 0.74
C THR A 46 -9.44 6.94 1.04
N LEU A 47 -8.33 6.86 1.75
CA LEU A 47 -7.41 7.99 1.94
C LEU A 47 -6.08 7.61 1.31
N SER A 48 -5.49 8.53 0.53
CA SER A 48 -4.20 8.25 -0.11
C SER A 48 -3.21 9.41 0.00
N TRP A 49 -1.95 9.04 0.05
CA TRP A 49 -0.80 9.95 0.12
C TRP A 49 0.16 9.59 -0.99
N ASN A 50 0.65 10.62 -1.71
CA ASN A 50 1.66 10.46 -2.75
C ASN A 50 3.03 10.82 -2.21
N SER A 51 4.08 10.24 -2.81
CA SER A 51 5.47 10.62 -2.54
C SER A 51 5.85 10.55 -1.06
N ILE A 52 5.55 9.43 -0.44
CA ILE A 52 5.98 9.14 0.93
C ILE A 52 7.38 8.54 0.88
N GLU A 53 8.25 8.98 1.79
CA GLU A 53 9.66 8.56 1.85
C GLU A 53 9.86 7.09 1.56
N PRO A 54 10.98 6.76 0.87
CA PRO A 54 11.20 5.44 0.30
C PRO A 54 10.81 4.31 1.24
N PRO A 55 10.32 3.22 0.65
CA PRO A 55 10.29 2.95 -0.81
C PRO A 55 8.94 3.27 -1.49
N PHE A 56 8.11 4.16 -0.96
CA PHE A 56 6.74 4.31 -1.43
C PHE A 56 6.55 5.48 -2.41
N ASP A 57 5.93 5.20 -3.57
CA ASP A 57 5.42 6.24 -4.45
C ASP A 57 4.01 6.65 -4.02
N ARG A 58 3.25 5.70 -3.48
CA ARG A 58 1.91 5.96 -3.02
C ARG A 58 1.56 5.03 -1.86
N VAL A 59 0.86 5.58 -0.87
CA VAL A 59 0.30 4.82 0.26
C VAL A 59 -1.18 5.12 0.33
N TRP A 60 -2.02 4.10 0.55
CA TRP A 60 -3.45 4.34 0.76
C TRP A 60 -4.05 3.33 1.73
N VAL A 61 -5.09 3.77 2.41
CA VAL A 61 -5.86 2.94 3.35
C VAL A 61 -7.29 2.90 2.85
N ILE A 62 -7.86 1.71 2.82
CA ILE A 62 -9.24 1.49 2.39
C ILE A 62 -10.07 1.05 3.60
N ASP A 63 -11.33 1.49 3.64
CA ASP A 63 -12.29 1.04 4.65
C ASP A 63 -12.65 -0.43 4.42
N GLU A 64 -11.72 -1.30 4.79
CA GLU A 64 -11.87 -2.74 4.66
C GLU A 64 -11.01 -3.42 5.72
N SER A 65 -11.24 -4.71 5.93
CA SER A 65 -10.42 -5.50 6.83
C SER A 65 -10.43 -6.92 6.28
N ILE A 66 -9.41 -7.26 5.51
CA ILE A 66 -9.35 -8.53 4.77
C ILE A 66 -8.49 -9.51 5.54
N PRO A 67 -9.04 -10.67 5.95
CA PRO A 67 -8.24 -11.67 6.66
C PRO A 67 -7.17 -12.26 5.76
N HIS A 68 -5.97 -12.40 6.31
CA HIS A 68 -4.82 -12.95 5.62
C HIS A 68 -4.03 -13.79 6.61
N ASP A 69 -3.79 -15.06 6.28
CA ASP A 69 -3.21 -16.02 7.23
C ASP A 69 -1.72 -16.25 7.06
N PHE A 70 -1.06 -15.56 6.14
CA PHE A 70 0.37 -15.75 5.89
C PHE A 70 1.12 -14.43 6.12
N PRO A 71 2.29 -14.43 6.79
CA PRO A 71 2.94 -15.57 7.47
C PRO A 71 2.28 -15.94 8.80
N ALA A 72 1.44 -15.08 9.34
CA ALA A 72 0.64 -15.30 10.53
C ALA A 72 -0.69 -14.59 10.34
N ALA A 73 -1.71 -15.01 11.05
CA ALA A 73 -3.04 -14.42 10.93
C ALA A 73 -3.01 -12.92 11.21
N HIS A 74 -3.48 -12.12 10.28
CA HIS A 74 -3.59 -10.67 10.41
C HIS A 74 -4.65 -10.14 9.44
N ARG A 75 -4.91 -8.85 9.48
CA ARG A 75 -5.86 -8.20 8.59
C ARG A 75 -5.17 -7.18 7.71
N ASP A 76 -5.59 -7.09 6.45
CA ASP A 76 -5.01 -6.19 5.46
C ASP A 76 -5.97 -5.03 5.19
N TYR A 77 -5.47 -3.81 5.23
CA TYR A 77 -6.21 -2.60 4.89
C TYR A 77 -5.32 -1.46 4.41
N VAL A 78 -4.01 -1.61 4.47
CA VAL A 78 -3.09 -0.58 3.99
C VAL A 78 -2.31 -1.10 2.78
N TYR A 79 -2.24 -0.26 1.76
CA TYR A 79 -1.59 -0.54 0.50
C TYR A 79 -0.42 0.40 0.29
N SER A 80 0.61 -0.07 -0.38
CA SER A 80 1.77 0.74 -0.73
C SER A 80 2.28 0.31 -2.10
N SER A 81 2.63 1.27 -2.93
CA SER A 81 3.15 0.97 -4.26
C SER A 81 4.51 1.61 -4.49
N MET A 82 5.25 0.99 -5.40
CA MET A 82 6.58 1.43 -5.79
C MET A 82 6.75 1.14 -7.28
N LYS A 83 7.22 2.14 -8.02
CA LYS A 83 7.53 1.94 -9.43
C LYS A 83 8.85 1.21 -9.56
N ILE A 84 8.80 0.05 -10.20
CA ILE A 84 9.97 -0.77 -10.45
C ILE A 84 9.64 -1.76 -11.56
N GLN A 85 10.57 -1.94 -12.49
CA GLN A 85 10.43 -2.95 -13.52
C GLN A 85 10.94 -4.28 -12.99
N VAL A 86 10.06 -5.27 -12.93
CA VAL A 86 10.42 -6.62 -12.46
C VAL A 86 10.65 -7.52 -13.66
N PRO A 87 11.85 -8.09 -13.82
CA PRO A 87 12.11 -9.06 -14.90
C PRO A 87 11.16 -10.25 -14.79
N THR A 88 10.74 -10.77 -15.93
CA THR A 88 9.78 -11.87 -16.02
C THR A 88 10.21 -13.09 -15.20
N GLU A 89 11.51 -13.40 -15.21
CA GLU A 89 12.07 -14.54 -14.49
C GLU A 89 11.95 -14.43 -12.96
N LEU A 90 11.68 -13.24 -12.43
CA LEU A 90 11.51 -13.04 -10.99
C LEU A 90 10.05 -13.03 -10.55
N LEU A 91 9.09 -12.99 -11.48
CA LEU A 91 7.67 -12.91 -11.15
C LEU A 91 7.18 -14.11 -10.35
N ASP A 92 7.65 -15.30 -10.70
CA ASP A 92 7.26 -16.51 -9.99
C ASP A 92 7.73 -16.49 -8.54
N ILE A 93 8.93 -15.98 -8.31
CA ILE A 93 9.50 -15.86 -6.97
C ILE A 93 8.65 -14.90 -6.11
N LEU A 94 8.21 -13.79 -6.69
CA LEU A 94 7.39 -12.82 -5.98
C LEU A 94 6.06 -13.44 -5.56
N GLY A 95 5.45 -14.25 -6.42
CA GLY A 95 4.20 -14.91 -6.13
C GLY A 95 4.29 -15.89 -4.97
N HIS A 96 5.47 -16.47 -4.75
CA HIS A 96 5.71 -17.40 -3.64
C HIS A 96 6.18 -16.71 -2.36
N ALA A 97 6.78 -15.51 -2.47
CA ALA A 97 7.35 -14.82 -1.33
C ALA A 97 6.28 -14.21 -0.41
N SER A 98 5.18 -13.78 -0.99
CA SER A 98 4.09 -13.18 -0.22
C SER A 98 2.81 -13.22 -1.06
N GLY A 99 1.73 -13.66 -0.47
CA GLY A 99 0.42 -13.63 -1.12
C GLY A 99 -0.18 -12.22 -1.25
N SER A 100 0.54 -11.20 -0.84
CA SER A 100 0.05 -9.82 -0.81
C SER A 100 0.77 -8.89 -1.78
N ILE A 101 1.46 -9.44 -2.78
CA ILE A 101 2.18 -8.67 -3.79
C ILE A 101 1.43 -8.73 -5.11
N ILE A 102 1.23 -7.57 -5.74
CA ILE A 102 0.66 -7.46 -7.08
C ILE A 102 1.65 -6.69 -7.95
N TYR A 103 2.00 -7.23 -9.10
CA TYR A 103 2.81 -6.54 -10.08
C TYR A 103 1.97 -6.19 -11.30
N ASP A 104 1.94 -4.89 -11.64
CA ASP A 104 1.29 -4.40 -12.84
C ASP A 104 2.37 -4.12 -13.88
N GLY A 105 2.49 -5.01 -14.87
CA GLY A 105 3.52 -4.90 -15.90
C GLY A 105 3.32 -3.72 -16.84
N LEU A 106 2.09 -3.25 -17.01
CA LEU A 106 1.83 -2.08 -17.86
C LEU A 106 2.30 -0.80 -17.19
N LYS A 107 2.10 -0.68 -15.88
CA LYS A 107 2.53 0.49 -15.13
C LYS A 107 3.94 0.35 -14.58
N MET A 108 4.51 -0.84 -14.63
CA MET A 108 5.79 -1.17 -13.98
C MET A 108 5.73 -0.78 -12.51
N GLU A 109 4.71 -1.31 -11.82
CA GLU A 109 4.43 -0.96 -10.44
C GLU A 109 4.15 -2.20 -9.61
N VAL A 110 4.80 -2.28 -8.46
CA VAL A 110 4.55 -3.32 -7.47
C VAL A 110 3.73 -2.73 -6.34
N THR A 111 2.67 -3.41 -5.94
CA THR A 111 1.83 -3.03 -4.81
C THR A 111 1.89 -4.12 -3.75
N ALA A 112 2.09 -3.71 -2.50
CA ALA A 112 2.00 -4.59 -1.34
C ALA A 112 0.80 -4.19 -0.50
N ARG A 113 0.13 -5.18 0.09
CA ARG A 113 -1.02 -4.99 0.97
C ARG A 113 -0.75 -5.68 2.31
N CYS A 114 -0.99 -4.99 3.40
CA CYS A 114 -0.83 -5.57 4.74
C CYS A 114 -1.60 -4.77 5.80
N GLY A 115 -1.36 -5.08 7.06
CA GLY A 115 -1.93 -4.35 8.20
C GLY A 115 -1.07 -3.20 8.68
N THR A 116 0.17 -3.08 8.21
CA THR A 116 1.07 -1.99 8.59
C THR A 116 1.95 -1.56 7.43
N LEU A 117 2.35 -0.29 7.44
CA LEU A 117 3.35 0.22 6.50
C LEU A 117 4.70 -0.44 6.68
N TYR A 118 5.04 -0.80 7.91
CA TYR A 118 6.30 -1.48 8.19
C TYR A 118 6.39 -2.79 7.40
N ALA A 119 5.32 -3.57 7.42
CA ALA A 119 5.29 -4.83 6.67
C ALA A 119 5.37 -4.59 5.16
N ASN A 120 4.66 -3.56 4.65
CA ASN A 120 4.74 -3.22 3.24
C ASN A 120 6.14 -2.75 2.84
N ALA A 121 6.80 -1.97 3.70
CA ALA A 121 8.17 -1.51 3.45
C ALA A 121 9.14 -2.69 3.38
N ALA A 122 9.00 -3.66 4.27
CA ALA A 122 9.83 -4.87 4.24
C ALA A 122 9.62 -5.65 2.94
N THR A 123 8.37 -5.80 2.52
CA THR A 123 8.02 -6.51 1.29
C THR A 123 8.57 -5.79 0.06
N LEU A 124 8.35 -4.49 -0.07
CA LEU A 124 8.84 -3.72 -1.22
C LEU A 124 10.36 -3.62 -1.22
N GLY A 125 10.98 -3.53 -0.04
CA GLY A 125 12.44 -3.56 0.08
C GLY A 125 13.02 -4.89 -0.41
N PHE A 126 12.37 -5.99 -0.09
CA PHE A 126 12.75 -7.31 -0.58
C PHE A 126 12.67 -7.38 -2.10
N VAL A 127 11.57 -6.88 -2.68
CA VAL A 127 11.40 -6.85 -4.14
C VAL A 127 12.54 -6.05 -4.79
N LYS A 128 12.83 -4.87 -4.24
CA LYS A 128 13.89 -4.02 -4.78
C LYS A 128 15.25 -4.71 -4.71
N ASP A 129 15.58 -5.32 -3.59
CA ASP A 129 16.84 -6.03 -3.43
C ASP A 129 16.96 -7.21 -4.38
N LEU A 130 15.86 -7.92 -4.61
CA LEU A 130 15.82 -9.03 -5.55
C LEU A 130 16.06 -8.55 -6.98
N VAL A 131 15.40 -7.46 -7.39
CA VAL A 131 15.55 -6.89 -8.73
C VAL A 131 16.96 -6.33 -8.93
N ASP A 132 17.53 -5.70 -7.90
CA ASP A 132 18.87 -5.13 -7.95
C ASP A 132 20.00 -6.19 -7.85
N GLY A 133 19.62 -7.45 -7.64
CA GLY A 133 20.60 -8.52 -7.53
C GLY A 133 21.32 -8.61 -6.21
N LYS A 134 20.87 -7.89 -5.19
CA LYS A 134 21.45 -7.92 -3.85
C LYS A 134 21.11 -9.19 -3.09
N ILE A 135 20.00 -9.82 -3.46
CA ILE A 135 19.57 -11.10 -2.93
C ILE A 135 19.41 -12.04 -4.12
N LYS A 136 19.90 -13.26 -3.98
CA LYS A 136 19.72 -14.27 -5.02
C LYS A 136 18.52 -15.15 -4.67
N PRO A 137 17.68 -15.47 -5.67
CA PRO A 137 16.58 -16.39 -5.43
C PRO A 137 17.09 -17.73 -4.98
N ASN A 138 16.48 -18.29 -3.93
CA ASN A 138 16.78 -19.63 -3.48
C ASN A 138 15.90 -20.62 -4.27
N LYS A 139 16.51 -21.34 -5.21
CA LYS A 139 15.77 -22.26 -6.08
C LYS A 139 15.34 -23.56 -5.39
N GLU A 140 15.82 -23.81 -4.19
CA GLU A 140 15.51 -25.02 -3.43
C GLU A 140 14.28 -24.87 -2.53
N GLN A 141 13.73 -23.69 -2.44
CA GLN A 141 12.54 -23.43 -1.61
C GLN A 141 11.29 -23.33 -2.43
#